data_a024186e112a0ef5103c7556a183fc9c
#
_entry.id   a024186e112a0ef5103c7556a183fc9c
#
_cell.length_a   1.000
_cell.length_b   1.000
_cell.length_c   1.000
_cell.angle_alpha   90.00
_cell.angle_beta   90.00
_cell.angle_gamma   90.00
#
_symmetry.space_group_name_H-M   'P 1'
#
loop_
_entity.id
_entity.type
_entity.pdbx_description
1 polymer ?
#
loop_
_entity_poly.entity_id
_entity_poly.type
_entity_poly.pdbx_seq_one_letter_code
_entity_poly.pdbx_strand_id
1 'polypeptide(L)'
;MSSIYLELQETVARKHISRWLNEATVDSSAKPIMMTARYMNMETSLRVFCGYHIPDSAIEEINAKYWLITQSLELVNFPIPLPGTKVYKAIQARKLVMRWLELAAKKSKITIMQGGRPECMLDEWVFIMSEPGYKGRKDFSDYEMAQVIFSFLFASQDAMSSGLIYGFQHLADNPEVLAKVRREQDCVRMGNYEDPITLDQMDDMVYLQAVVKESMRVKPPVLMVYALIVIRPFSMIILIPFQ
;
A
#
# COMPACT_ATOMS: atom_id res chain seq x y z
N MET A 1 -2.86 -7.02 13.34
CA MET A 1 -3.53 -6.43 12.15
C MET A 1 -5.02 -6.60 12.36
N SER A 2 -5.84 -5.60 12.05
CA SER A 2 -7.30 -5.77 12.16
C SER A 2 -7.79 -6.72 11.05
N SER A 3 -8.73 -7.60 11.35
CA SER A 3 -9.36 -8.49 10.35
C SER A 3 -10.03 -7.69 9.21
N ILE A 4 -10.51 -6.50 9.52
CA ILE A 4 -11.11 -5.57 8.54
C ILE A 4 -10.14 -5.22 7.42
N TYR A 5 -8.86 -4.98 7.71
CA TYR A 5 -7.86 -4.65 6.69
C TYR A 5 -7.56 -5.83 5.77
N LEU A 6 -7.55 -7.04 6.32
CA LEU A 6 -7.32 -8.25 5.54
C LEU A 6 -8.47 -8.48 4.55
N GLU A 7 -9.71 -8.33 4.98
CA GLU A 7 -10.89 -8.47 4.14
C GLU A 7 -10.91 -7.44 2.99
N LEU A 8 -10.58 -6.18 3.29
CA LEU A 8 -10.46 -5.13 2.27
C LEU A 8 -9.37 -5.46 1.24
N GLN A 9 -8.21 -5.93 1.70
CA GLN A 9 -7.09 -6.30 0.82
C GLN A 9 -7.45 -7.49 -0.06
N GLU A 10 -8.08 -8.52 0.49
CA GLU A 10 -8.50 -9.70 -0.26
C GLU A 10 -9.57 -9.34 -1.31
N THR A 11 -10.55 -8.53 -0.95
CA THR A 11 -11.60 -8.07 -1.87
C THR A 11 -11.00 -7.36 -3.08
N VAL A 12 -10.06 -6.44 -2.86
CA VAL A 12 -9.35 -5.73 -3.95
C VAL A 12 -8.51 -6.71 -4.76
N ALA A 13 -7.75 -7.60 -4.12
CA ALA A 13 -6.91 -8.57 -4.81
C ALA A 13 -7.75 -9.50 -5.71
N ARG A 14 -8.85 -10.07 -5.20
CA ARG A 14 -9.77 -10.91 -5.97
C ARG A 14 -10.36 -10.18 -7.19
N LYS A 15 -10.80 -8.93 -7.01
CA LYS A 15 -11.31 -8.06 -8.09
C LYS A 15 -10.27 -7.89 -9.21
N HIS A 16 -9.04 -7.58 -8.86
CA HIS A 16 -7.97 -7.35 -9.83
C HIS A 16 -7.50 -8.63 -10.51
N ILE A 17 -7.30 -9.70 -9.75
CA ILE A 17 -6.87 -11.01 -10.29
C ILE A 17 -7.94 -11.55 -11.25
N SER A 18 -9.23 -11.50 -10.89
CA SER A 18 -10.31 -11.93 -11.78
C SER A 18 -10.33 -11.12 -13.08
N ARG A 19 -10.11 -9.81 -13.00
CA ARG A 19 -9.98 -8.97 -14.20
C ARG A 19 -8.79 -9.37 -15.05
N TRP A 20 -7.62 -9.61 -14.47
CA TRP A 20 -6.41 -10.01 -15.21
C TRP A 20 -6.59 -11.36 -15.90
N LEU A 21 -7.23 -12.32 -15.23
CA LEU A 21 -7.54 -13.63 -15.82
C LEU A 21 -8.51 -13.51 -16.99
N ASN A 22 -9.58 -12.72 -16.85
CA ASN A 22 -10.52 -12.47 -17.93
C ASN A 22 -9.86 -11.79 -19.14
N GLU A 23 -9.01 -10.78 -18.89
CA GLU A 23 -8.26 -10.12 -19.94
C GLU A 23 -7.27 -11.06 -20.65
N ALA A 24 -6.61 -11.94 -19.90
CA ALA A 24 -5.70 -12.95 -20.46
C ALA A 24 -6.40 -14.02 -21.31
N THR A 25 -7.66 -14.34 -20.99
CA THR A 25 -8.46 -15.30 -21.79
C THR A 25 -8.93 -14.70 -23.12
N VAL A 26 -9.17 -13.38 -23.16
CA VAL A 26 -9.61 -12.66 -24.37
C VAL A 26 -8.45 -12.30 -25.29
N ASP A 27 -7.35 -11.88 -24.69
CA ASP A 27 -6.15 -11.42 -25.39
C ASP A 27 -4.93 -12.20 -24.84
N SER A 28 -4.45 -13.16 -25.62
CA SER A 28 -3.27 -13.98 -25.28
C SER A 28 -1.95 -13.22 -25.28
N SER A 29 -1.96 -11.90 -25.47
CA SER A 29 -0.74 -11.07 -25.45
C SER A 29 -0.20 -10.90 -24.02
N ALA A 30 1.13 -10.90 -23.89
CA ALA A 30 1.79 -10.59 -22.63
C ALA A 30 1.55 -9.13 -22.24
N LYS A 31 1.06 -8.90 -21.04
CA LYS A 31 0.80 -7.54 -20.51
C LYS A 31 1.83 -7.14 -19.47
N PRO A 32 2.21 -5.83 -19.42
CA PRO A 32 3.15 -5.34 -18.40
C PRO A 32 2.51 -5.42 -17.01
N ILE A 33 2.99 -6.34 -16.19
CA ILE A 33 2.47 -6.56 -14.83
C ILE A 33 2.73 -5.37 -13.90
N MET A 34 3.75 -4.55 -14.17
CA MET A 34 4.15 -3.44 -13.30
C MET A 34 3.01 -2.44 -13.08
N MET A 35 2.38 -1.96 -14.16
CA MET A 35 1.31 -0.96 -14.03
C MET A 35 0.04 -1.55 -13.42
N THR A 36 -0.26 -2.80 -13.73
CA THR A 36 -1.39 -3.54 -13.17
C THR A 36 -1.24 -3.79 -11.67
N ALA A 37 -0.05 -4.21 -11.24
CA ALA A 37 0.28 -4.40 -9.83
C ALA A 37 0.26 -3.07 -9.05
N ARG A 38 0.78 -1.98 -9.66
CA ARG A 38 0.72 -0.63 -9.07
C ARG A 38 -0.72 -0.16 -8.87
N TYR A 39 -1.61 -0.45 -9.83
CA TYR A 39 -3.01 -0.07 -9.70
C TYR A 39 -3.71 -0.86 -8.58
N MET A 40 -3.53 -2.16 -8.52
CA MET A 40 -4.05 -2.98 -7.42
C MET A 40 -3.54 -2.47 -6.07
N ASN A 41 -2.24 -2.20 -5.95
CA ASN A 41 -1.65 -1.68 -4.71
C ASN A 41 -2.20 -0.30 -4.33
N MET A 42 -2.43 0.59 -5.30
CA MET A 42 -3.04 1.90 -5.08
C MET A 42 -4.46 1.76 -4.51
N GLU A 43 -5.29 0.94 -5.13
CA GLU A 43 -6.65 0.69 -4.67
C GLU A 43 -6.64 0.05 -3.29
N THR A 44 -5.80 -0.96 -3.06
CA THR A 44 -5.62 -1.61 -1.76
C THR A 44 -5.25 -0.61 -0.67
N SER A 45 -4.24 0.23 -0.92
CA SER A 45 -3.78 1.25 0.03
C SER A 45 -4.87 2.26 0.35
N LEU A 46 -5.57 2.77 -0.67
CA LEU A 46 -6.65 3.75 -0.47
C LEU A 46 -7.84 3.15 0.27
N ARG A 47 -8.19 1.87 0.01
CA ARG A 47 -9.25 1.17 0.76
C ARG A 47 -8.87 0.92 2.21
N VAL A 48 -7.65 0.49 2.49
CA VAL A 48 -7.16 0.30 3.85
C VAL A 48 -7.07 1.63 4.62
N PHE A 49 -6.55 2.68 3.98
CA PHE A 49 -6.34 3.96 4.65
C PHE A 49 -7.61 4.78 4.80
N CYS A 50 -8.45 4.82 3.79
CA CYS A 50 -9.60 5.72 3.70
C CYS A 50 -10.95 5.01 3.52
N GLY A 51 -10.97 3.68 3.39
CA GLY A 51 -12.20 2.93 3.20
C GLY A 51 -13.00 3.39 1.98
N TYR A 52 -14.30 3.39 2.15
CA TYR A 52 -15.25 3.87 1.14
C TYR A 52 -15.52 5.38 1.22
N HIS A 53 -14.80 6.12 2.07
CA HIS A 53 -14.85 7.60 2.03
C HIS A 53 -14.28 8.17 0.73
N ILE A 54 -13.44 7.38 0.00
CA ILE A 54 -12.98 7.68 -1.35
C ILE A 54 -13.79 6.83 -2.35
N PRO A 55 -14.52 7.45 -3.32
CA PRO A 55 -15.25 6.72 -4.35
C PRO A 55 -14.30 6.09 -5.38
N ASP A 56 -14.77 5.05 -6.09
CA ASP A 56 -13.96 4.34 -7.12
C ASP A 56 -13.44 5.27 -8.21
N SER A 57 -14.27 6.23 -8.64
CA SER A 57 -13.85 7.23 -9.64
C SER A 57 -12.65 8.08 -9.19
N ALA A 58 -12.57 8.38 -7.90
CA ALA A 58 -11.42 9.10 -7.36
C ALA A 58 -10.16 8.22 -7.28
N ILE A 59 -10.31 6.93 -7.00
CA ILE A 59 -9.19 5.97 -7.04
C ILE A 59 -8.62 5.89 -8.45
N GLU A 60 -9.47 5.81 -9.47
CA GLU A 60 -9.05 5.83 -10.87
C GLU A 60 -8.33 7.13 -11.23
N GLU A 61 -8.88 8.27 -10.82
CA GLU A 61 -8.27 9.58 -11.08
C GLU A 61 -6.91 9.75 -10.38
N ILE A 62 -6.81 9.30 -9.13
CA ILE A 62 -5.56 9.30 -8.37
C ILE A 62 -4.54 8.39 -9.06
N ASN A 63 -4.91 7.16 -9.37
CA ASN A 63 -4.02 6.20 -10.02
C ASN A 63 -3.46 6.72 -11.34
N ALA A 64 -4.29 7.31 -12.18
CA ALA A 64 -3.89 7.86 -13.48
C ALA A 64 -2.84 8.98 -13.38
N LYS A 65 -2.82 9.71 -12.24
CA LYS A 65 -1.95 10.89 -12.06
C LYS A 65 -0.83 10.70 -11.03
N TYR A 66 -0.94 9.71 -10.16
CA TYR A 66 0.00 9.53 -9.04
C TYR A 66 1.46 9.30 -9.49
N TRP A 67 1.62 8.60 -10.56
CA TRP A 67 2.92 8.34 -11.15
C TRP A 67 3.70 9.63 -11.51
N LEU A 68 3.00 10.74 -11.84
CA LEU A 68 3.64 12.04 -12.07
C LEU A 68 4.32 12.59 -10.82
N ILE A 69 3.80 12.23 -9.62
CA ILE A 69 4.37 12.65 -8.34
C ILE A 69 5.69 11.93 -8.11
N THR A 70 5.71 10.60 -8.29
CA THR A 70 6.92 9.79 -8.05
C THR A 70 8.02 10.09 -9.07
N GLN A 71 7.67 10.31 -10.34
CA GLN A 71 8.65 10.75 -11.36
C GLN A 71 9.29 12.10 -11.07
N SER A 72 8.59 12.99 -10.37
CA SER A 72 9.12 14.33 -10.09
C SER A 72 10.22 14.35 -9.02
N LEU A 73 10.41 13.26 -8.29
CA LEU A 73 11.50 13.13 -7.31
C LEU A 73 12.88 13.25 -7.97
N GLU A 74 13.02 12.81 -9.22
CA GLU A 74 14.26 12.97 -9.99
C GLU A 74 14.58 14.44 -10.29
N LEU A 75 13.59 15.33 -10.16
CA LEU A 75 13.66 16.74 -10.51
C LEU A 75 13.71 17.67 -9.30
N VAL A 76 13.95 17.14 -8.09
CA VAL A 76 14.01 17.92 -6.83
C VAL A 76 14.98 19.11 -6.90
N ASN A 77 16.00 19.03 -7.74
CA ASN A 77 17.00 20.10 -7.93
C ASN A 77 16.55 21.21 -8.90
N PHE A 78 15.35 21.11 -9.51
CA PHE A 78 14.85 22.15 -10.41
C PHE A 78 13.52 22.71 -9.91
N PRO A 79 13.54 23.71 -9.01
CA PRO A 79 12.37 24.12 -8.23
C PRO A 79 11.35 25.00 -8.97
N ILE A 80 11.54 25.33 -10.24
CA ILE A 80 10.66 26.28 -10.95
C ILE A 80 9.47 25.58 -11.59
N PRO A 81 8.23 25.73 -11.07
CA PRO A 81 7.04 25.09 -11.58
C PRO A 81 6.42 25.87 -12.76
N LEU A 82 7.11 25.91 -13.90
CA LEU A 82 6.56 26.52 -15.10
C LEU A 82 5.43 25.67 -15.69
N PRO A 83 4.33 26.28 -16.17
CA PRO A 83 3.25 25.58 -16.84
C PRO A 83 3.78 24.64 -17.95
N GLY A 84 3.27 23.40 -17.98
CA GLY A 84 3.69 22.38 -18.94
C GLY A 84 4.88 21.51 -18.51
N THR A 85 5.68 21.93 -17.53
CA THR A 85 6.81 21.15 -17.02
C THR A 85 6.34 19.92 -16.21
N LYS A 86 7.22 18.92 -16.07
CA LYS A 86 6.96 17.73 -15.23
C LYS A 86 6.69 18.12 -13.78
N VAL A 87 7.43 19.09 -13.23
CA VAL A 87 7.24 19.62 -11.87
C VAL A 87 5.85 20.23 -11.71
N TYR A 88 5.41 21.05 -12.67
CA TYR A 88 4.08 21.64 -12.65
C TYR A 88 2.99 20.55 -12.64
N LYS A 89 3.10 19.55 -13.53
CA LYS A 89 2.16 18.42 -13.61
C LYS A 89 2.12 17.63 -12.30
N ALA A 90 3.27 17.38 -11.66
CA ALA A 90 3.36 16.71 -10.37
C ALA A 90 2.69 17.50 -9.24
N ILE A 91 2.86 18.83 -9.20
CA ILE A 91 2.18 19.69 -8.23
C ILE A 91 0.65 19.61 -8.42
N GLN A 92 0.17 19.64 -9.66
CA GLN A 92 -1.27 19.49 -9.93
C GLN A 92 -1.79 18.11 -9.52
N ALA A 93 -1.04 17.05 -9.81
CA ALA A 93 -1.36 15.70 -9.39
C ALA A 93 -1.43 15.60 -7.85
N ARG A 94 -0.43 16.16 -7.13
CA ARG A 94 -0.43 16.19 -5.67
C ARG A 94 -1.63 16.96 -5.11
N LYS A 95 -1.98 18.12 -5.68
CA LYS A 95 -3.17 18.90 -5.26
C LYS A 95 -4.45 18.09 -5.39
N LEU A 96 -4.58 17.34 -6.47
CA LEU A 96 -5.73 16.47 -6.69
C LEU A 96 -5.81 15.36 -5.64
N VAL A 97 -4.72 14.64 -5.39
CA VAL A 97 -4.68 13.59 -4.37
C VAL A 97 -5.02 14.16 -3.00
N MET A 98 -4.38 15.27 -2.61
CA MET A 98 -4.64 15.93 -1.33
C MET A 98 -6.12 16.30 -1.16
N ARG A 99 -6.75 16.86 -2.19
CA ARG A 99 -8.17 17.21 -2.14
C ARG A 99 -9.07 16.00 -1.82
N TRP A 100 -8.79 14.84 -2.43
CA TRP A 100 -9.55 13.62 -2.17
C TRP A 100 -9.29 13.07 -0.76
N LEU A 101 -8.06 13.13 -0.29
CA LEU A 101 -7.71 12.71 1.06
C LEU A 101 -8.31 13.64 2.15
N GLU A 102 -8.36 14.96 1.91
CA GLU A 102 -9.03 15.91 2.80
C GLU A 102 -10.54 15.64 2.88
N LEU A 103 -11.18 15.36 1.73
CA LEU A 103 -12.58 14.97 1.71
C LEU A 103 -12.84 13.66 2.46
N ALA A 104 -11.94 12.68 2.35
CA ALA A 104 -12.02 11.45 3.10
C ALA A 104 -11.88 11.69 4.61
N ALA A 105 -10.90 12.50 5.03
CA ALA A 105 -10.71 12.87 6.43
C ALA A 105 -11.96 13.56 7.02
N LYS A 106 -12.53 14.48 6.28
CA LYS A 106 -13.78 15.15 6.69
C LYS A 106 -14.94 14.17 6.84
N LYS A 107 -15.13 13.24 5.87
CA LYS A 107 -16.20 12.24 5.92
C LYS A 107 -16.00 11.28 7.10
N SER A 108 -14.77 10.80 7.33
CA SER A 108 -14.44 9.94 8.46
C SER A 108 -14.79 10.58 9.80
N LYS A 109 -14.42 11.85 10.00
CA LYS A 109 -14.81 12.62 11.21
C LYS A 109 -16.32 12.66 11.40
N ILE A 110 -17.07 12.95 10.33
CA ILE A 110 -18.54 13.00 10.39
C ILE A 110 -19.10 11.62 10.76
N THR A 111 -18.63 10.56 10.10
CA THR A 111 -19.10 9.19 10.34
C THR A 111 -18.88 8.77 11.80
N ILE A 112 -17.68 8.98 12.35
CA ILE A 112 -17.37 8.62 13.72
C ILE A 112 -18.13 9.48 14.73
N MET A 113 -18.27 10.78 14.50
CA MET A 113 -19.07 11.68 15.33
C MET A 113 -20.56 11.28 15.39
N GLN A 114 -21.08 10.67 14.34
CA GLN A 114 -22.44 10.14 14.27
C GLN A 114 -22.58 8.74 14.88
N GLY A 115 -21.54 8.21 15.51
CA GLY A 115 -21.53 6.88 16.14
C GLY A 115 -21.30 5.73 15.18
N GLY A 116 -20.76 6.00 13.97
CA GLY A 116 -20.35 4.97 13.03
C GLY A 116 -19.19 4.13 13.57
N ARG A 117 -19.10 2.87 13.13
CA ARG A 117 -17.97 1.99 13.49
C ARG A 117 -16.78 2.26 12.57
N PRO A 118 -15.54 2.16 13.08
CA PRO A 118 -14.35 2.25 12.26
C PRO A 118 -14.29 1.12 11.22
N GLU A 119 -14.15 1.47 9.94
CA GLU A 119 -14.04 0.54 8.82
C GLU A 119 -12.71 0.67 8.06
N CYS A 120 -11.90 1.68 8.41
CA CYS A 120 -10.59 1.91 7.81
C CYS A 120 -9.64 2.56 8.82
N MET A 121 -8.36 2.66 8.45
CA MET A 121 -7.33 3.24 9.33
C MET A 121 -7.66 4.69 9.73
N LEU A 122 -8.20 5.48 8.83
CA LEU A 122 -8.59 6.87 9.08
C LEU A 122 -9.71 6.95 10.13
N ASP A 123 -10.69 6.05 10.05
CA ASP A 123 -11.77 5.96 11.05
C ASP A 123 -11.25 5.52 12.41
N GLU A 124 -10.36 4.52 12.45
CA GLU A 124 -9.72 4.09 13.71
C GLU A 124 -8.93 5.24 14.35
N TRP A 125 -8.19 6.01 13.54
CA TRP A 125 -7.47 7.18 14.04
C TRP A 125 -8.42 8.22 14.65
N VAL A 126 -9.50 8.57 13.95
CA VAL A 126 -10.52 9.51 14.46
C VAL A 126 -11.19 8.95 15.72
N PHE A 127 -11.54 7.66 15.72
CA PHE A 127 -12.17 7.00 16.85
C PHE A 127 -11.27 7.04 18.10
N ILE A 128 -10.00 6.65 17.98
CA ILE A 128 -9.03 6.70 19.10
C ILE A 128 -8.88 8.13 19.64
N MET A 129 -8.81 9.13 18.76
CA MET A 129 -8.73 10.53 19.20
C MET A 129 -9.98 11.00 19.95
N SER A 130 -11.15 10.39 19.70
CA SER A 130 -12.40 10.73 20.36
C SER A 130 -12.54 10.08 21.74
N GLU A 131 -11.73 9.08 22.07
CA GLU A 131 -11.80 8.40 23.36
C GLU A 131 -11.49 9.35 24.54
N PRO A 132 -12.24 9.26 25.64
CA PRO A 132 -12.04 10.13 26.81
C PRO A 132 -10.66 10.03 27.44
N GLY A 133 -10.01 8.86 27.35
CA GLY A 133 -8.68 8.58 27.90
C GLY A 133 -7.50 8.94 27.00
N TYR A 134 -7.73 9.37 25.78
CA TYR A 134 -6.66 9.69 24.84
C TYR A 134 -5.87 10.94 25.27
N LYS A 135 -4.57 10.78 25.47
CA LYS A 135 -3.66 11.83 25.95
C LYS A 135 -2.90 12.57 24.84
N GLY A 136 -3.05 12.12 23.60
CA GLY A 136 -2.40 12.74 22.45
C GLY A 136 -3.14 13.97 21.92
N ARG A 137 -2.62 14.54 20.85
CA ARG A 137 -3.25 15.65 20.13
C ARG A 137 -4.55 15.20 19.47
N LYS A 138 -5.64 15.95 19.67
CA LYS A 138 -7.00 15.65 19.16
C LYS A 138 -7.44 16.56 18.00
N ASP A 139 -6.80 17.71 17.85
CA ASP A 139 -7.20 18.80 16.95
C ASP A 139 -6.48 18.79 15.60
N PHE A 140 -6.45 17.63 14.93
CA PHE A 140 -5.92 17.56 13.57
C PHE A 140 -6.91 18.14 12.57
N SER A 141 -6.45 19.08 11.73
CA SER A 141 -7.20 19.55 10.57
C SER A 141 -7.34 18.43 9.52
N ASP A 142 -8.33 18.55 8.62
CA ASP A 142 -8.51 17.58 7.53
C ASP A 142 -7.27 17.53 6.63
N TYR A 143 -6.62 18.70 6.43
CA TYR A 143 -5.38 18.80 5.66
C TYR A 143 -4.20 18.07 6.33
N GLU A 144 -4.02 18.21 7.64
CA GLU A 144 -2.94 17.50 8.38
C GLU A 144 -3.15 15.99 8.32
N MET A 145 -4.38 15.51 8.51
CA MET A 145 -4.72 14.11 8.38
C MET A 145 -4.45 13.61 6.96
N ALA A 146 -4.86 14.37 5.94
CA ALA A 146 -4.58 14.06 4.55
C ALA A 146 -3.07 13.98 4.25
N GLN A 147 -2.25 14.85 4.84
CA GLN A 147 -0.78 14.79 4.68
C GLN A 147 -0.18 13.52 5.26
N VAL A 148 -0.66 13.07 6.42
CA VAL A 148 -0.20 11.80 7.03
C VAL A 148 -0.57 10.62 6.15
N ILE A 149 -1.82 10.55 5.69
CA ILE A 149 -2.28 9.49 4.77
C ILE A 149 -1.48 9.54 3.45
N PHE A 150 -1.26 10.74 2.90
CA PHE A 150 -0.43 10.91 1.69
C PHE A 150 0.99 10.37 1.90
N SER A 151 1.59 10.59 3.07
CA SER A 151 2.93 10.09 3.40
C SER A 151 2.96 8.55 3.44
N PHE A 152 1.95 7.92 4.03
CA PHE A 152 1.82 6.46 4.02
C PHE A 152 1.62 5.93 2.59
N LEU A 153 0.74 6.57 1.81
CA LEU A 153 0.50 6.21 0.42
C LEU A 153 1.79 6.31 -0.41
N PHE A 154 2.56 7.39 -0.21
CA PHE A 154 3.83 7.61 -0.87
C PHE A 154 4.86 6.52 -0.52
N ALA A 155 5.01 6.21 0.77
CA ALA A 155 5.97 5.20 1.24
C ALA A 155 5.61 3.79 0.77
N SER A 156 4.31 3.44 0.76
CA SER A 156 3.85 2.09 0.41
C SER A 156 3.84 1.82 -1.09
N GLN A 157 3.53 2.81 -1.93
CA GLN A 157 3.17 2.59 -3.33
C GLN A 157 4.27 1.92 -4.15
N ASP A 158 5.49 2.44 -4.12
CA ASP A 158 6.58 1.90 -4.94
C ASP A 158 7.24 0.68 -4.28
N ALA A 159 7.41 0.70 -2.96
CA ALA A 159 8.00 -0.41 -2.23
C ALA A 159 7.13 -1.68 -2.31
N MET A 160 5.83 -1.57 -2.02
CA MET A 160 4.89 -2.70 -2.08
C MET A 160 4.75 -3.24 -3.51
N SER A 161 4.62 -2.35 -4.50
CA SER A 161 4.51 -2.77 -5.90
C SER A 161 5.75 -3.49 -6.38
N SER A 162 6.95 -3.01 -6.04
CA SER A 162 8.22 -3.67 -6.38
C SER A 162 8.34 -5.03 -5.69
N GLY A 163 8.04 -5.12 -4.39
CA GLY A 163 8.06 -6.37 -3.64
C GLY A 163 7.14 -7.43 -4.25
N LEU A 164 5.92 -7.02 -4.61
CA LEU A 164 4.93 -7.90 -5.23
C LEU A 164 5.40 -8.42 -6.62
N ILE A 165 5.91 -7.52 -7.46
CA ILE A 165 6.37 -7.87 -8.81
C ILE A 165 7.56 -8.85 -8.73
N TYR A 166 8.54 -8.56 -7.89
CA TYR A 166 9.68 -9.47 -7.69
C TYR A 166 9.27 -10.79 -7.05
N GLY A 167 8.30 -10.78 -6.13
CA GLY A 167 7.73 -12.01 -5.58
C GLY A 167 7.11 -12.89 -6.67
N PHE A 168 6.31 -12.32 -7.56
CA PHE A 168 5.74 -13.05 -8.71
C PHE A 168 6.81 -13.54 -9.68
N GLN A 169 7.83 -12.73 -9.97
CA GLN A 169 8.94 -13.13 -10.83
C GLN A 169 9.69 -14.32 -10.22
N HIS A 170 10.07 -14.25 -8.94
CA HIS A 170 10.78 -15.34 -8.28
C HIS A 170 9.96 -16.64 -8.24
N LEU A 171 8.64 -16.56 -8.03
CA LEU A 171 7.77 -17.73 -8.09
C LEU A 171 7.67 -18.30 -9.50
N ALA A 172 7.63 -17.45 -10.53
CA ALA A 172 7.60 -17.90 -11.92
C ALA A 172 8.92 -18.57 -12.34
N ASP A 173 10.06 -18.02 -11.86
CA ASP A 173 11.40 -18.53 -12.16
C ASP A 173 11.72 -19.82 -11.38
N ASN A 174 10.97 -20.15 -10.32
CA ASN A 174 11.19 -21.30 -9.43
C ASN A 174 9.91 -22.14 -9.27
N PRO A 175 9.53 -22.95 -10.27
CA PRO A 175 8.27 -23.68 -10.27
C PRO A 175 8.13 -24.73 -9.15
N GLU A 176 9.24 -25.27 -8.63
CA GLU A 176 9.23 -26.17 -7.47
C GLU A 176 8.89 -25.44 -6.17
N VAL A 177 9.32 -24.17 -6.03
CA VAL A 177 8.93 -23.31 -4.90
C VAL A 177 7.45 -22.96 -5.00
N LEU A 178 6.97 -22.57 -6.17
CA LEU A 178 5.56 -22.31 -6.44
C LEU A 178 4.68 -23.53 -6.11
N ALA A 179 5.12 -24.74 -6.48
CA ALA A 179 4.41 -25.97 -6.18
C ALA A 179 4.31 -26.24 -4.66
N LYS A 180 5.34 -25.87 -3.88
CA LYS A 180 5.32 -25.99 -2.42
C LYS A 180 4.37 -24.93 -1.80
N VAL A 181 4.40 -23.69 -2.28
CA VAL A 181 3.46 -22.65 -1.84
C VAL A 181 2.02 -23.08 -2.09
N ARG A 182 1.72 -23.62 -3.27
CA ARG A 182 0.36 -24.10 -3.60
C ARG A 182 -0.07 -25.22 -2.65
N ARG A 183 0.79 -26.21 -2.37
CA ARG A 183 0.47 -27.29 -1.42
C ARG A 183 0.21 -26.77 -0.01
N GLU A 184 0.98 -25.79 0.47
CA GLU A 184 0.73 -25.15 1.75
C GLU A 184 -0.64 -24.46 1.76
N GLN A 185 -0.99 -23.73 0.69
CA GLN A 185 -2.29 -23.08 0.54
C GLN A 185 -3.43 -24.13 0.59
N ASP A 186 -3.29 -25.23 -0.14
CA ASP A 186 -4.28 -26.32 -0.15
C ASP A 186 -4.49 -26.92 1.25
N CYS A 187 -3.39 -27.13 2.00
CA CYS A 187 -3.44 -27.66 3.36
C CYS A 187 -4.09 -26.67 4.33
N VAL A 188 -3.68 -25.41 4.32
CA VAL A 188 -4.17 -24.40 5.27
C VAL A 188 -5.64 -24.03 4.97
N ARG A 189 -6.00 -23.95 3.69
CA ARG A 189 -7.36 -23.61 3.25
C ARG A 189 -8.29 -24.80 3.19
N MET A 190 -7.79 -26.04 3.35
CA MET A 190 -8.59 -27.28 3.27
C MET A 190 -9.47 -27.37 2.01
N GLY A 191 -8.99 -26.79 0.88
CA GLY A 191 -9.74 -26.73 -0.38
C GLY A 191 -10.84 -25.68 -0.45
N ASN A 192 -11.07 -24.92 0.62
CA ASN A 192 -12.06 -23.84 0.62
C ASN A 192 -11.42 -22.50 0.25
N TYR A 193 -11.49 -22.14 -1.03
CA TYR A 193 -10.93 -20.91 -1.57
C TYR A 193 -11.94 -19.75 -1.68
N GLU A 194 -13.24 -20.04 -1.50
CA GLU A 194 -14.30 -19.05 -1.61
C GLU A 194 -14.40 -18.19 -0.34
N ASP A 195 -14.21 -18.79 0.82
CA ASP A 195 -14.24 -18.05 2.08
C ASP A 195 -13.06 -17.06 2.19
N PRO A 196 -13.25 -15.91 2.83
CA PRO A 196 -12.17 -14.98 3.11
C PRO A 196 -11.04 -15.63 3.91
N ILE A 197 -9.80 -15.22 3.63
CA ILE A 197 -8.62 -15.67 4.37
C ILE A 197 -8.64 -15.09 5.79
N THR A 198 -8.30 -15.91 6.79
CA THR A 198 -8.21 -15.45 8.18
C THR A 198 -6.78 -15.10 8.59
N LEU A 199 -6.62 -14.36 9.68
CA LEU A 199 -5.28 -14.05 10.24
C LEU A 199 -4.56 -15.32 10.68
N ASP A 200 -5.27 -16.25 11.30
CA ASP A 200 -4.71 -17.54 11.74
C ASP A 200 -4.19 -18.34 10.54
N GLN A 201 -4.97 -18.39 9.45
CA GLN A 201 -4.52 -19.03 8.21
C GLN A 201 -3.27 -18.35 7.62
N MET A 202 -3.17 -17.03 7.70
CA MET A 202 -1.95 -16.32 7.27
C MET A 202 -0.74 -16.67 8.13
N ASP A 203 -0.93 -16.83 9.45
CA ASP A 203 0.14 -17.22 10.36
C ASP A 203 0.58 -18.67 10.13
N ASP A 204 -0.32 -19.55 9.74
CA ASP A 204 -0.06 -20.95 9.40
C ASP A 204 0.68 -21.12 8.05
N MET A 205 0.69 -20.09 7.18
CA MET A 205 1.42 -20.11 5.90
C MET A 205 2.90 -19.82 6.07
N VAL A 206 3.61 -20.64 6.83
CA VAL A 206 5.01 -20.41 7.22
C VAL A 206 5.95 -20.46 6.02
N TYR A 207 5.71 -21.36 5.06
CA TYR A 207 6.55 -21.48 3.86
C TYR A 207 6.39 -20.26 2.95
N LEU A 208 5.16 -19.79 2.72
CA LEU A 208 4.90 -18.56 1.96
C LEU A 208 5.57 -17.36 2.62
N GLN A 209 5.51 -17.24 3.95
CA GLN A 209 6.19 -16.17 4.67
C GLN A 209 7.71 -16.23 4.48
N ALA A 210 8.31 -17.42 4.47
CA ALA A 210 9.73 -17.60 4.19
C ALA A 210 10.08 -17.23 2.75
N VAL A 211 9.24 -17.58 1.77
CA VAL A 211 9.40 -17.18 0.37
C VAL A 211 9.36 -15.67 0.20
N VAL A 212 8.43 -14.99 0.86
CA VAL A 212 8.35 -13.51 0.82
C VAL A 212 9.61 -12.88 1.41
N LYS A 213 10.09 -13.36 2.57
CA LYS A 213 11.33 -12.87 3.20
C LYS A 213 12.54 -13.09 2.29
N GLU A 214 12.65 -14.27 1.66
CA GLU A 214 13.75 -14.57 0.74
C GLU A 214 13.69 -13.72 -0.54
N SER A 215 12.49 -13.52 -1.10
CA SER A 215 12.30 -12.61 -2.23
C SER A 215 12.79 -11.19 -1.90
N MET A 216 12.44 -10.67 -0.73
CA MET A 216 12.88 -9.35 -0.28
C MET A 216 14.38 -9.30 0.03
N ARG A 217 14.99 -10.42 0.43
CA ARG A 217 16.45 -10.51 0.62
C ARG A 217 17.20 -10.45 -0.71
N VAL A 218 16.72 -11.16 -1.72
CA VAL A 218 17.36 -11.23 -3.06
C VAL A 218 17.15 -9.93 -3.85
N LYS A 219 15.95 -9.37 -3.77
CA LYS A 219 15.57 -8.12 -4.45
C LYS A 219 14.85 -7.19 -3.47
N PRO A 220 15.61 -6.47 -2.63
CA PRO A 220 15.00 -5.55 -1.67
C PRO A 220 14.28 -4.41 -2.41
N PRO A 221 13.06 -4.05 -2.00
CA PRO A 221 12.32 -2.95 -2.60
C PRO A 221 12.99 -1.58 -2.36
N VAL A 222 13.86 -1.50 -1.36
CA VAL A 222 14.72 -0.34 -1.08
C VAL A 222 16.16 -0.84 -1.01
N LEU A 223 17.03 -0.33 -1.87
CA LEU A 223 18.38 -0.82 -2.05
C LEU A 223 19.32 -0.51 -0.88
N MET A 224 19.10 0.59 -0.17
CA MET A 224 19.94 0.98 0.98
C MET A 224 19.12 1.66 2.07
N VAL A 225 19.27 1.18 3.29
CA VAL A 225 18.81 1.86 4.51
C VAL A 225 20.04 2.14 5.36
N TYR A 226 20.27 3.42 5.70
CA TYR A 226 21.32 3.80 6.63
C TYR A 226 20.82 3.62 8.06
N ALA A 227 21.45 2.73 8.83
CA ALA A 227 21.23 2.62 10.26
C ALA A 227 22.27 3.45 11.01
N LEU A 228 21.84 4.43 11.79
CA LEU A 228 22.68 5.19 12.70
C LEU A 228 22.70 4.51 14.07
N ILE A 229 23.83 3.91 14.45
CA ILE A 229 24.03 3.36 15.80
C ILE A 229 24.79 4.37 16.62
N VAL A 230 24.15 4.94 17.64
CA VAL A 230 24.81 5.81 18.62
C VAL A 230 25.24 4.98 19.83
N ILE A 231 26.55 4.76 19.96
CA ILE A 231 27.12 4.07 21.12
C ILE A 231 27.56 5.12 22.15
N ARG A 232 26.95 5.14 23.32
CA ARG A 232 27.42 5.93 24.47
C ARG A 232 28.53 5.14 25.20
N PRO A 233 29.63 5.77 25.66
CA PRO A 233 29.89 7.21 25.81
C PRO A 233 30.64 7.88 24.67
N PHE A 234 31.12 7.15 23.67
CA PHE A 234 31.83 7.72 22.53
C PHE A 234 30.87 7.81 21.35
N SER A 235 30.63 9.03 20.87
CA SER A 235 29.83 9.29 19.67
C SER A 235 30.61 8.83 18.44
N MET A 236 30.55 7.53 18.12
CA MET A 236 31.07 7.01 16.87
C MET A 236 29.90 6.74 15.95
N ILE A 237 29.83 7.44 14.82
CA ILE A 237 28.85 7.19 13.78
C ILE A 237 29.41 6.07 12.92
N ILE A 238 28.81 4.88 13.03
CA ILE A 238 29.12 3.76 12.15
C ILE A 238 28.01 3.66 11.11
N LEU A 239 28.33 3.90 9.86
CA LEU A 239 27.47 3.61 8.73
C LEU A 239 27.67 2.15 8.37
N ILE A 240 26.67 1.32 8.66
CA ILE A 240 26.68 -0.08 8.29
C ILE A 240 25.85 -0.21 7.00
N PRO A 241 26.45 -0.55 5.85
CA PRO A 241 25.69 -0.94 4.68
C PRO A 241 25.02 -2.30 4.98
N PHE A 242 23.70 -2.38 4.85
CA PHE A 242 23.02 -3.67 4.81
C PHE A 242 23.38 -4.35 3.49
N GLN A 243 24.07 -5.49 3.59
CA GLN A 243 24.27 -6.39 2.45
C GLN A 243 23.09 -7.32 2.29
#